data_5479cc1e944162e820c5e438823704b9
#
_entry.id   5479cc1e944162e820c5e438823704b9
#
_cell.length_a   1.000
_cell.length_b   1.000
_cell.length_c   1.000
_cell.angle_alpha   90.00
_cell.angle_beta   90.00
_cell.angle_gamma   90.00
#
_symmetry.space_group_name_H-M   'P 1'
#
loop_
_entity.id
_entity.type
_entity.pdbx_description
1 polymer ?
#
loop_
_entity_poly.entity_id
_entity_poly.type
_entity_poly.pdbx_seq_one_letter_code
_entity_poly.pdbx_strand_id
1 'polypeptide(L)'
;MDTCPITARSLQRPYHIKGDEFERAYKDFLSGYRTWEELAHAEQWLVFPENVGPRVSIDETSLSRGEIYTIVANKDGHAGQGTLIAIVKGTRIEDVVAALKRIGLDRRRLVKEVTMDFSDSMRSIVEQCFPEAETVIDRFHAQKLAYDAMQAARMTEKRKAVKAENKARKAFKKRQQANRKRRKQGDKDPRGRKPARKNEAYKPERLSNGDTVVELLTRSRYLLMRPGKEWTESQKTRAALLFELFPDIKEAYSLAHSLRVRYNNKTDDIIIAGESIREWCRMARESGLEDFDSVADTIEDRFPDVLHYFRNRATNAFAESLNAKIKNFRAQVRGVVDTKFFLYRVSLIFG
;
A
#
# COMPACT_ATOMS: atom_id res chain seq x y z
N MET A 1 21.03 -22.60 -6.68
CA MET A 1 19.59 -22.41 -6.48
C MET A 1 19.21 -22.27 -5.00
N ASP A 2 19.97 -22.85 -4.07
CA ASP A 2 19.65 -22.85 -2.64
C ASP A 2 19.87 -21.49 -1.96
N THR A 3 20.83 -20.73 -2.43
CA THR A 3 21.23 -19.44 -1.82
C THR A 3 20.71 -18.20 -2.56
N CYS A 4 20.13 -18.38 -3.74
CA CYS A 4 19.71 -17.26 -4.60
C CYS A 4 18.31 -17.47 -5.20
N PRO A 5 17.50 -16.41 -5.31
CA PRO A 5 16.16 -16.47 -5.88
C PRO A 5 16.22 -16.52 -7.42
N ILE A 6 16.84 -17.58 -7.98
CA ILE A 6 16.98 -17.83 -9.42
C ILE A 6 16.15 -19.04 -9.85
N THR A 7 15.82 -19.14 -11.12
CA THR A 7 15.11 -20.28 -11.71
C THR A 7 16.08 -21.24 -12.40
N ALA A 8 15.73 -22.51 -12.50
CA ALA A 8 16.49 -23.47 -13.31
C ALA A 8 16.62 -23.02 -14.78
N ARG A 9 15.57 -22.38 -15.32
CA ARG A 9 15.59 -21.83 -16.70
C ARG A 9 16.59 -20.70 -16.89
N SER A 10 16.89 -19.90 -15.84
CA SER A 10 17.91 -18.85 -15.93
C SER A 10 19.32 -19.42 -16.08
N LEU A 11 19.55 -20.65 -15.65
CA LEU A 11 20.81 -21.37 -15.79
C LEU A 11 20.99 -22.04 -17.16
N GLN A 12 19.94 -22.13 -17.96
CA GLN A 12 19.95 -22.83 -19.24
C GLN A 12 21.02 -22.33 -20.22
N ARG A 13 21.11 -21.01 -20.37
CA ARG A 13 22.11 -20.41 -21.30
C ARG A 13 23.53 -20.46 -20.76
N PRO A 14 23.81 -19.99 -19.53
CA PRO A 14 25.19 -19.94 -19.04
C PRO A 14 25.80 -21.33 -18.81
N TYR A 15 24.99 -22.36 -18.53
CA TYR A 15 25.49 -23.71 -18.24
C TYR A 15 25.13 -24.76 -19.30
N HIS A 16 24.49 -24.36 -20.41
CA HIS A 16 24.09 -25.26 -21.50
C HIS A 16 23.25 -26.46 -21.04
N ILE A 17 22.38 -26.27 -20.03
CA ILE A 17 21.52 -27.31 -19.48
C ILE A 17 20.07 -27.13 -19.97
N LYS A 18 19.27 -28.21 -19.91
CA LYS A 18 17.82 -28.10 -20.15
C LYS A 18 17.13 -27.69 -18.84
N GLY A 19 16.67 -26.44 -18.77
CA GLY A 19 16.13 -25.84 -17.54
C GLY A 19 15.00 -26.63 -16.90
N ASP A 20 14.03 -27.15 -17.69
CA ASP A 20 12.89 -27.89 -17.16
C ASP A 20 13.27 -29.30 -16.66
N GLU A 21 14.23 -29.97 -17.28
CA GLU A 21 14.79 -31.25 -16.81
C GLU A 21 15.60 -31.03 -15.52
N PHE A 22 16.40 -29.96 -15.49
CA PHE A 22 17.17 -29.59 -14.30
C PHE A 22 16.25 -29.21 -13.13
N GLU A 23 15.15 -28.48 -13.36
CA GLU A 23 14.19 -28.14 -12.31
C GLU A 23 13.56 -29.38 -11.67
N ARG A 24 13.18 -30.37 -12.50
CA ARG A 24 12.67 -31.65 -12.01
C ARG A 24 13.71 -32.43 -11.23
N ALA A 25 14.92 -32.57 -11.77
CA ALA A 25 16.03 -33.25 -11.09
C ALA A 25 16.38 -32.57 -9.76
N TYR A 26 16.44 -31.24 -9.76
CA TYR A 26 16.70 -30.46 -8.55
C TYR A 26 15.60 -30.68 -7.51
N LYS A 27 14.34 -30.57 -7.89
CA LYS A 27 13.21 -30.78 -6.98
C LYS A 27 13.16 -32.19 -6.41
N ASP A 28 13.36 -33.20 -7.26
CA ASP A 28 13.08 -34.59 -6.89
C ASP A 28 14.29 -35.29 -6.25
N PHE A 29 15.52 -34.89 -6.59
CA PHE A 29 16.73 -35.63 -6.19
C PHE A 29 17.83 -34.78 -5.58
N LEU A 30 18.04 -33.54 -6.01
CA LEU A 30 19.23 -32.78 -5.65
C LEU A 30 19.03 -31.81 -4.47
N SER A 31 17.80 -31.32 -4.24
CA SER A 31 17.54 -30.25 -3.27
C SER A 31 17.22 -30.73 -1.86
N GLY A 32 16.95 -32.01 -1.64
CA GLY A 32 16.41 -32.52 -0.37
C GLY A 32 14.92 -32.21 -0.14
N TYR A 33 14.24 -31.58 -1.09
CA TYR A 33 12.82 -31.21 -0.94
C TYR A 33 11.91 -32.39 -0.58
N ARG A 34 12.18 -33.59 -1.13
CA ARG A 34 11.35 -34.79 -0.88
C ARG A 34 11.48 -35.34 0.53
N THR A 35 12.58 -35.04 1.20
CA THR A 35 12.89 -35.46 2.57
C THR A 35 12.81 -34.31 3.57
N TRP A 36 12.27 -33.17 3.13
CA TRP A 36 12.14 -32.00 3.99
C TRP A 36 11.12 -32.25 5.10
N GLU A 37 11.53 -32.11 6.35
CA GLU A 37 10.74 -32.41 7.54
C GLU A 37 9.45 -31.56 7.61
N GLU A 38 9.52 -30.29 7.16
CA GLU A 38 8.39 -29.36 7.17
C GLU A 38 7.39 -29.59 6.04
N LEU A 39 7.66 -30.53 5.09
CA LEU A 39 6.87 -30.73 3.88
C LEU A 39 5.36 -30.97 4.14
N ALA A 40 5.04 -31.59 5.27
CA ALA A 40 3.67 -31.94 5.62
C ALA A 40 2.79 -30.70 5.83
N HIS A 41 3.33 -29.68 6.49
CA HIS A 41 2.61 -28.45 6.90
C HIS A 41 3.12 -27.16 6.26
N ALA A 42 4.09 -27.22 5.37
CA ALA A 42 4.76 -26.05 4.76
C ALA A 42 3.79 -25.04 4.14
N GLU A 43 2.66 -25.46 3.58
CA GLU A 43 1.64 -24.55 3.04
C GLU A 43 0.90 -23.77 4.12
N GLN A 44 0.86 -24.27 5.35
CA GLN A 44 0.12 -23.68 6.45
C GLN A 44 1.03 -22.76 7.28
N TRP A 45 2.21 -23.27 7.64
CA TRP A 45 3.17 -22.52 8.43
C TRP A 45 4.60 -23.07 8.27
N LEU A 46 5.57 -22.18 8.37
CA LEU A 46 6.99 -22.49 8.58
C LEU A 46 7.51 -21.59 9.70
N VAL A 47 8.39 -22.11 10.55
CA VAL A 47 8.95 -21.37 11.69
C VAL A 47 10.43 -21.68 11.83
N PHE A 48 11.26 -20.66 12.02
CA PHE A 48 12.72 -20.71 12.16
C PHE A 48 13.12 -20.08 13.50
N PRO A 49 13.07 -20.83 14.61
CA PRO A 49 13.35 -20.29 15.95
C PRO A 49 14.73 -19.68 16.11
N GLU A 50 15.73 -20.20 15.39
CA GLU A 50 17.11 -19.74 15.40
C GLU A 50 17.30 -18.33 14.88
N ASN A 51 16.38 -17.86 14.05
CA ASN A 51 16.43 -16.54 13.41
C ASN A 51 15.85 -15.42 14.28
N VAL A 52 15.32 -15.76 15.47
CA VAL A 52 14.74 -14.75 16.35
C VAL A 52 15.83 -13.82 16.87
N GLY A 53 15.66 -12.53 16.61
CA GLY A 53 16.50 -11.45 17.09
C GLY A 53 15.72 -10.42 17.91
N PRO A 54 16.39 -9.40 18.45
CA PRO A 54 15.76 -8.39 19.30
C PRO A 54 14.81 -7.44 18.55
N ARG A 55 14.98 -7.29 17.23
CA ARG A 55 14.17 -6.39 16.40
C ARG A 55 13.47 -7.18 15.30
N VAL A 56 12.18 -7.23 15.40
CA VAL A 56 11.32 -8.03 14.53
C VAL A 56 10.37 -7.12 13.75
N SER A 57 9.94 -7.56 12.60
CA SER A 57 8.82 -6.99 11.85
C SER A 57 7.76 -8.05 11.60
N ILE A 58 6.50 -7.64 11.63
CA ILE A 58 5.36 -8.45 11.21
C ILE A 58 4.62 -7.70 10.09
N ASP A 59 4.29 -8.41 9.01
CA ASP A 59 3.62 -7.83 7.84
C ASP A 59 2.84 -8.90 7.08
N GLU A 60 1.93 -8.47 6.22
CA GLU A 60 1.12 -9.35 5.37
C GLU A 60 1.56 -9.27 3.92
N THR A 61 1.61 -10.41 3.25
CA THR A 61 1.94 -10.45 1.84
C THR A 61 1.12 -11.48 1.08
N SER A 62 0.76 -11.17 -0.16
CA SER A 62 0.13 -12.14 -1.07
C SER A 62 1.19 -12.88 -1.86
N LEU A 63 1.26 -14.20 -1.71
CA LEU A 63 2.26 -15.05 -2.38
C LEU A 63 1.73 -15.79 -3.59
N SER A 64 0.52 -16.34 -3.56
CA SER A 64 -0.03 -17.14 -4.65
C SER A 64 -1.54 -16.96 -4.75
N ARG A 65 -2.08 -16.90 -5.97
CA ARG A 65 -3.53 -16.92 -6.30
C ARG A 65 -4.42 -16.05 -5.39
N GLY A 66 -3.88 -14.96 -4.84
CA GLY A 66 -4.57 -14.10 -3.88
C GLY A 66 -4.52 -14.62 -2.43
N GLU A 67 -3.83 -15.71 -2.14
CA GLU A 67 -3.60 -16.17 -0.77
C GLU A 67 -2.68 -15.20 -0.03
N ILE A 68 -3.10 -14.82 1.16
CA ILE A 68 -2.36 -13.92 2.06
C ILE A 68 -1.57 -14.77 3.05
N TYR A 69 -0.36 -14.34 3.34
CA TYR A 69 0.52 -14.91 4.36
C TYR A 69 0.96 -13.82 5.32
N THR A 70 0.98 -14.15 6.61
CA THR A 70 1.65 -13.33 7.62
C THR A 70 3.12 -13.72 7.66
N ILE A 71 4.00 -12.74 7.53
CA ILE A 71 5.46 -12.91 7.58
C ILE A 71 6.00 -12.23 8.83
N VAL A 72 6.79 -12.97 9.59
CA VAL A 72 7.54 -12.47 10.73
C VAL A 72 9.03 -12.56 10.41
N ALA A 73 9.74 -11.46 10.51
CA ALA A 73 11.13 -11.37 10.06
C ALA A 73 12.03 -10.65 11.07
N ASN A 74 13.26 -11.15 11.20
CA ASN A 74 14.33 -10.51 11.96
C ASN A 74 14.92 -9.35 11.14
N LYS A 75 14.82 -8.13 11.64
CA LYS A 75 15.32 -6.93 10.97
C LYS A 75 16.83 -6.91 10.84
N ASP A 76 17.55 -7.65 11.68
CA ASP A 76 19.01 -7.73 11.68
C ASP A 76 19.57 -8.74 10.65
N GLY A 77 18.70 -9.54 10.02
CA GLY A 77 19.08 -10.54 9.00
C GLY A 77 19.33 -9.97 7.59
N HIS A 78 19.20 -8.65 7.38
CA HIS A 78 19.50 -7.94 6.12
C HIS A 78 18.78 -8.50 4.88
N ALA A 79 17.61 -9.10 5.06
CA ALA A 79 16.81 -9.73 4.00
C ALA A 79 17.55 -10.82 3.22
N GLY A 80 18.42 -11.57 3.89
CA GLY A 80 19.11 -12.76 3.42
C GLY A 80 18.77 -13.98 4.29
N GLN A 81 19.63 -14.98 4.29
CA GLN A 81 19.50 -16.15 5.17
C GLN A 81 19.50 -15.71 6.64
N GLY A 82 18.70 -16.37 7.47
CA GLY A 82 18.52 -16.00 8.88
C GLY A 82 17.57 -14.83 9.11
N THR A 83 16.86 -14.39 8.07
CA THR A 83 15.90 -13.28 8.16
C THR A 83 14.49 -13.74 8.51
N LEU A 84 14.03 -14.81 7.88
CA LEU A 84 12.66 -15.29 8.05
C LEU A 84 12.53 -16.01 9.38
N ILE A 85 11.66 -15.50 10.27
CA ILE A 85 11.32 -16.14 11.55
C ILE A 85 10.10 -17.04 11.37
N ALA A 86 9.08 -16.54 10.66
CA ALA A 86 7.90 -17.34 10.37
C ALA A 86 7.21 -16.87 9.09
N ILE A 87 6.57 -17.81 8.40
CA ILE A 87 5.61 -17.58 7.34
C ILE A 87 4.37 -18.43 7.62
N VAL A 88 3.21 -17.79 7.77
CA VAL A 88 1.96 -18.44 8.16
C VAL A 88 0.87 -18.07 7.16
N LYS A 89 0.14 -19.05 6.66
CA LYS A 89 -0.97 -18.84 5.74
C LYS A 89 -2.15 -18.16 6.46
N GLY A 90 -2.63 -17.06 5.88
CA GLY A 90 -3.72 -16.26 6.43
C GLY A 90 -3.27 -15.22 7.44
N THR A 91 -4.26 -14.57 8.05
CA THR A 91 -4.10 -13.45 8.98
C THR A 91 -4.86 -13.66 10.28
N ARG A 92 -5.41 -14.87 10.49
CA ARG A 92 -6.19 -15.20 11.69
C ARG A 92 -5.26 -15.26 12.89
N ILE A 93 -5.65 -14.59 13.97
CA ILE A 93 -4.87 -14.48 15.21
C ILE A 93 -4.50 -15.87 15.72
N GLU A 94 -5.48 -16.78 15.80
CA GLU A 94 -5.30 -18.11 16.36
C GLU A 94 -4.25 -18.92 15.60
N ASP A 95 -4.27 -18.86 14.26
CA ASP A 95 -3.36 -19.63 13.41
C ASP A 95 -1.94 -19.10 13.52
N VAL A 96 -1.77 -17.77 13.50
CA VAL A 96 -0.45 -17.12 13.62
C VAL A 96 0.14 -17.32 15.01
N VAL A 97 -0.67 -17.15 16.06
CA VAL A 97 -0.26 -17.37 17.47
C VAL A 97 0.14 -18.84 17.68
N ALA A 98 -0.64 -19.80 17.15
CA ALA A 98 -0.33 -21.21 17.27
C ALA A 98 1.01 -21.56 16.59
N ALA A 99 1.30 -20.97 15.42
CA ALA A 99 2.57 -21.14 14.73
C ALA A 99 3.73 -20.52 15.52
N LEU A 100 3.60 -19.26 15.96
CA LEU A 100 4.65 -18.55 16.68
C LEU A 100 4.93 -19.14 18.07
N LYS A 101 3.94 -19.72 18.75
CA LYS A 101 4.14 -20.40 20.04
C LYS A 101 4.97 -21.70 19.94
N ARG A 102 5.21 -22.22 18.73
CA ARG A 102 6.20 -23.29 18.50
C ARG A 102 7.62 -22.83 18.75
N ILE A 103 7.88 -21.53 18.67
CA ILE A 103 9.14 -20.91 19.13
C ILE A 103 9.13 -20.94 20.67
N GLY A 104 10.16 -21.48 21.27
CA GLY A 104 10.30 -21.52 22.73
C GLY A 104 10.18 -20.13 23.34
N LEU A 105 9.58 -20.06 24.54
CA LEU A 105 9.32 -18.79 25.24
C LEU A 105 10.61 -17.98 25.46
N ASP A 106 11.71 -18.64 25.79
CA ASP A 106 13.01 -17.98 26.01
C ASP A 106 13.48 -17.22 24.78
N ARG A 107 13.32 -17.78 23.58
CA ARG A 107 13.62 -17.09 22.33
C ARG A 107 12.67 -15.94 22.06
N ARG A 108 11.36 -16.14 22.31
CA ARG A 108 10.37 -15.07 22.11
C ARG A 108 10.57 -13.87 23.08
N ARG A 109 11.15 -14.08 24.26
CA ARG A 109 11.58 -13.03 25.19
C ARG A 109 12.80 -12.22 24.72
N LEU A 110 13.56 -12.73 23.76
CA LEU A 110 14.66 -11.95 23.15
C LEU A 110 14.15 -10.77 22.34
N VAL A 111 12.91 -10.85 21.83
CA VAL A 111 12.31 -9.77 21.04
C VAL A 111 12.02 -8.59 21.95
N LYS A 112 12.58 -7.43 21.62
CA LYS A 112 12.40 -6.17 22.36
C LYS A 112 11.62 -5.14 21.55
N GLU A 113 11.58 -5.27 20.25
CA GLU A 113 10.87 -4.36 19.35
C GLU A 113 10.16 -5.16 18.24
N VAL A 114 8.86 -4.89 18.03
CA VAL A 114 8.13 -5.38 16.88
C VAL A 114 7.54 -4.22 16.09
N THR A 115 7.99 -4.06 14.86
CA THR A 115 7.43 -3.06 13.93
C THR A 115 6.28 -3.68 13.16
N MET A 116 5.15 -2.97 13.08
CA MET A 116 3.93 -3.41 12.40
C MET A 116 3.12 -2.24 11.83
N ASP A 117 2.02 -2.53 11.17
CA ASP A 117 1.00 -1.55 10.78
C ASP A 117 -0.02 -1.27 11.92
N PHE A 118 -1.11 -0.56 11.60
CA PHE A 118 -2.19 -0.24 12.56
C PHE A 118 -3.16 -1.40 12.82
N SER A 119 -2.88 -2.61 12.35
CA SER A 119 -3.79 -3.75 12.47
C SER A 119 -3.95 -4.22 13.93
N ASP A 120 -5.21 -4.31 14.40
CA ASP A 120 -5.55 -4.85 15.70
C ASP A 120 -5.21 -6.33 15.84
N SER A 121 -5.35 -7.08 14.75
CA SER A 121 -4.98 -8.50 14.71
C SER A 121 -3.48 -8.68 14.91
N MET A 122 -2.63 -7.88 14.25
CA MET A 122 -1.18 -7.95 14.45
C MET A 122 -0.79 -7.56 15.87
N ARG A 123 -1.41 -6.54 16.44
CA ARG A 123 -1.19 -6.16 17.84
C ARG A 123 -1.49 -7.32 18.77
N SER A 124 -2.66 -7.93 18.64
CA SER A 124 -3.05 -9.08 19.47
C SER A 124 -2.08 -10.25 19.35
N ILE A 125 -1.55 -10.50 18.13
CA ILE A 125 -0.52 -11.52 17.90
C ILE A 125 0.77 -11.17 18.66
N VAL A 126 1.22 -9.92 18.57
CA VAL A 126 2.46 -9.45 19.22
C VAL A 126 2.33 -9.56 20.74
N GLU A 127 1.25 -9.07 21.32
CA GLU A 127 0.99 -9.13 22.77
C GLU A 127 0.99 -10.58 23.30
N GLN A 128 0.43 -11.54 22.53
CA GLN A 128 0.38 -12.94 22.92
C GLN A 128 1.68 -13.71 22.70
N CYS A 129 2.50 -13.28 21.76
CA CYS A 129 3.68 -14.03 21.36
C CYS A 129 5.00 -13.48 21.90
N PHE A 130 5.13 -12.16 22.04
CA PHE A 130 6.37 -11.47 22.38
C PHE A 130 6.22 -10.61 23.64
N PRO A 131 6.22 -11.22 24.83
CA PRO A 131 5.82 -10.56 26.09
C PRO A 131 6.76 -9.43 26.54
N GLU A 132 7.98 -9.35 26.01
CA GLU A 132 8.99 -8.34 26.36
C GLU A 132 9.13 -7.26 25.26
N ALA A 133 8.31 -7.34 24.20
CA ALA A 133 8.46 -6.47 23.06
C ALA A 133 7.63 -5.19 23.17
N GLU A 134 8.24 -4.06 22.84
CA GLU A 134 7.53 -2.82 22.54
C GLU A 134 7.04 -2.86 21.10
N THR A 135 5.79 -2.44 20.86
CA THR A 135 5.22 -2.30 19.54
C THR A 135 5.60 -0.96 18.93
N VAL A 136 5.96 -0.92 17.68
CA VAL A 136 6.28 0.29 16.93
C VAL A 136 5.42 0.34 15.68
N ILE A 137 4.64 1.40 15.53
CA ILE A 137 3.89 1.64 14.29
C ILE A 137 4.81 2.22 13.23
N ASP A 138 4.82 1.59 12.07
CA ASP A 138 5.58 2.10 10.93
C ASP A 138 4.98 3.42 10.42
N ARG A 139 5.85 4.44 10.33
CA ARG A 139 5.48 5.78 9.82
C ARG A 139 4.86 5.76 8.43
N PHE A 140 5.22 4.80 7.58
CA PHE A 140 4.65 4.69 6.23
C PHE A 140 3.16 4.43 6.27
N HIS A 141 2.70 3.60 7.22
CA HIS A 141 1.28 3.33 7.39
C HIS A 141 0.54 4.55 7.91
N ALA A 142 1.09 5.29 8.89
CA ALA A 142 0.51 6.56 9.33
C ALA A 142 0.41 7.58 8.19
N GLN A 143 1.48 7.73 7.42
CA GLN A 143 1.50 8.62 6.26
C GLN A 143 0.54 8.18 5.16
N LYS A 144 0.40 6.88 4.94
CA LYS A 144 -0.55 6.30 3.97
C LYS A 144 -1.98 6.63 4.35
N LEU A 145 -2.37 6.50 5.64
CA LEU A 145 -3.70 6.89 6.09
C LEU A 145 -4.03 8.34 5.75
N ALA A 146 -3.11 9.27 6.03
CA ALA A 146 -3.29 10.68 5.70
C ALA A 146 -3.38 10.93 4.18
N TYR A 147 -2.59 10.20 3.38
CA TYR A 147 -2.68 10.30 1.91
C TYR A 147 -3.98 9.70 1.38
N ASP A 148 -4.46 8.61 1.95
CA ASP A 148 -5.73 7.98 1.55
C ASP A 148 -6.91 8.91 1.89
N ALA A 149 -6.91 9.58 3.05
CA ALA A 149 -7.89 10.61 3.42
C ALA A 149 -7.86 11.78 2.43
N MET A 150 -6.68 12.30 2.08
CA MET A 150 -6.54 13.34 1.06
C MET A 150 -7.07 12.89 -0.31
N GLN A 151 -6.83 11.64 -0.71
CA GLN A 151 -7.37 11.10 -1.96
C GLN A 151 -8.87 10.87 -1.89
N ALA A 152 -9.45 10.58 -0.73
CA ALA A 152 -10.89 10.47 -0.53
C ALA A 152 -11.57 11.83 -0.75
N ALA A 153 -11.05 12.92 -0.17
CA ALA A 153 -11.52 14.28 -0.43
C ALA A 153 -11.51 14.61 -1.93
N ARG A 154 -10.38 14.36 -2.62
CA ARG A 154 -10.29 14.54 -4.08
C ARG A 154 -11.31 13.69 -4.85
N MET A 155 -11.51 12.44 -4.46
CA MET A 155 -12.46 11.54 -5.13
C MET A 155 -13.91 11.96 -4.92
N THR A 156 -14.24 12.54 -3.79
CA THR A 156 -15.57 13.12 -3.51
C THR A 156 -15.86 14.24 -4.49
N GLU A 157 -14.94 15.21 -4.65
CA GLU A 157 -15.12 16.30 -5.62
C GLU A 157 -15.15 15.77 -7.07
N LYS A 158 -14.32 14.80 -7.40
CA LYS A 158 -14.35 14.17 -8.73
C LYS A 158 -15.71 13.50 -9.03
N ARG A 159 -16.31 12.81 -8.06
CA ARG A 159 -17.64 12.20 -8.23
C ARG A 159 -18.72 13.26 -8.47
N LYS A 160 -18.67 14.41 -7.77
CA LYS A 160 -19.56 15.55 -7.98
C LYS A 160 -19.39 16.11 -9.40
N ALA A 161 -18.16 16.35 -9.83
CA ALA A 161 -17.83 16.86 -11.17
C ALA A 161 -18.30 15.93 -12.29
N VAL A 162 -18.07 14.62 -12.17
CA VAL A 162 -18.56 13.62 -13.15
C VAL A 162 -20.08 13.61 -13.23
N LYS A 163 -20.78 13.70 -12.09
CA LYS A 163 -22.25 13.77 -12.06
C LYS A 163 -22.76 15.05 -12.77
N ALA A 164 -22.11 16.19 -12.53
CA ALA A 164 -22.44 17.46 -13.18
C ALA A 164 -22.22 17.41 -14.70
N GLU A 165 -21.07 16.89 -15.14
CA GLU A 165 -20.78 16.74 -16.57
C GLU A 165 -21.74 15.79 -17.26
N ASN A 166 -22.08 14.65 -16.64
CA ASN A 166 -23.06 13.72 -17.19
C ASN A 166 -24.46 14.33 -17.30
N LYS A 167 -24.87 15.15 -16.33
CA LYS A 167 -26.15 15.92 -16.37
C LYS A 167 -26.15 16.89 -17.55
N ALA A 168 -25.07 17.66 -17.71
CA ALA A 168 -24.90 18.61 -18.80
C ALA A 168 -24.91 17.90 -20.18
N ARG A 169 -24.22 16.78 -20.31
CA ARG A 169 -24.19 15.94 -21.53
C ARG A 169 -25.59 15.40 -21.88
N LYS A 170 -26.37 14.93 -20.88
CA LYS A 170 -27.73 14.47 -21.08
C LYS A 170 -28.65 15.64 -21.55
N ALA A 171 -28.56 16.81 -20.93
CA ALA A 171 -29.29 17.99 -21.29
C ALA A 171 -28.98 18.43 -22.73
N PHE A 172 -27.70 18.43 -23.10
CA PHE A 172 -27.27 18.73 -24.47
C PHE A 172 -27.87 17.76 -25.50
N LYS A 173 -27.80 16.43 -25.24
CA LYS A 173 -28.41 15.41 -26.09
C LYS A 173 -29.93 15.62 -26.25
N LYS A 174 -30.62 15.91 -25.15
CA LYS A 174 -32.08 16.21 -25.17
C LYS A 174 -32.42 17.43 -26.05
N ARG A 175 -31.61 18.50 -25.93
CA ARG A 175 -31.73 19.71 -26.77
C ARG A 175 -31.49 19.40 -28.24
N GLN A 176 -30.48 18.61 -28.57
CA GLN A 176 -30.21 18.17 -29.96
C GLN A 176 -31.38 17.35 -30.53
N GLN A 177 -31.94 16.43 -29.73
CA GLN A 177 -33.11 15.64 -30.17
C GLN A 177 -34.34 16.50 -30.41
N ALA A 178 -34.62 17.47 -29.54
CA ALA A 178 -35.71 18.41 -29.72
C ALA A 178 -35.55 19.25 -31.02
N ASN A 179 -34.32 19.76 -31.23
CA ASN A 179 -33.99 20.49 -32.46
C ASN A 179 -34.14 19.62 -33.74
N ARG A 180 -33.80 18.33 -33.66
CA ARG A 180 -34.02 17.37 -34.77
C ARG A 180 -35.50 17.14 -35.06
N LYS A 181 -36.37 17.03 -34.03
CA LYS A 181 -37.83 16.87 -34.16
C LYS A 181 -38.44 18.12 -34.82
N ARG A 182 -38.13 19.31 -34.30
CA ARG A 182 -38.60 20.59 -34.88
C ARG A 182 -38.24 20.73 -36.36
N ARG A 183 -37.04 20.34 -36.75
CA ARG A 183 -36.57 20.31 -38.16
C ARG A 183 -37.39 19.36 -39.05
N LYS A 184 -37.74 18.16 -38.54
CA LYS A 184 -38.54 17.20 -39.29
C LYS A 184 -39.97 17.71 -39.50
N GLN A 185 -40.44 18.53 -38.59
CA GLN A 185 -41.78 19.14 -38.66
C GLN A 185 -41.85 20.42 -39.52
N GLY A 186 -40.70 20.81 -40.14
CA GLY A 186 -40.67 21.99 -41.00
C GLY A 186 -40.70 23.34 -40.28
N ASP A 187 -40.59 23.33 -38.96
CA ASP A 187 -40.61 24.52 -38.11
C ASP A 187 -39.38 25.41 -38.41
N LYS A 188 -39.64 26.66 -38.79
CA LYS A 188 -38.60 27.67 -39.00
C LYS A 188 -38.35 28.44 -37.70
N ASP A 189 -37.08 28.84 -37.45
CA ASP A 189 -36.77 29.84 -36.42
C ASP A 189 -37.61 31.08 -36.68
N PRO A 190 -38.14 31.80 -35.64
CA PRO A 190 -38.85 33.05 -35.81
C PRO A 190 -38.14 34.10 -36.65
N ARG A 191 -36.83 33.96 -36.83
CA ARG A 191 -35.96 34.81 -37.69
C ARG A 191 -35.76 34.24 -39.12
N GLY A 192 -36.53 33.20 -39.52
CA GLY A 192 -36.45 32.62 -40.88
C GLY A 192 -35.21 31.77 -41.17
N ARG A 193 -34.30 31.58 -40.24
CA ARG A 193 -33.07 30.78 -40.42
C ARG A 193 -33.36 29.28 -40.32
N LYS A 194 -32.88 28.51 -41.28
CA LYS A 194 -32.85 27.05 -41.18
C LYS A 194 -31.86 26.67 -40.04
N PRO A 195 -32.28 25.82 -39.08
CA PRO A 195 -31.38 25.42 -38.00
C PRO A 195 -30.11 24.76 -38.50
N ALA A 196 -28.96 25.10 -37.93
CA ALA A 196 -27.63 24.61 -38.35
C ALA A 196 -27.57 23.09 -38.49
N ARG A 197 -26.92 22.57 -39.53
CA ARG A 197 -26.89 21.15 -39.91
C ARG A 197 -25.97 20.27 -39.06
N LYS A 198 -25.09 20.83 -38.19
CA LYS A 198 -24.07 20.08 -37.49
C LYS A 198 -24.60 19.26 -36.31
N ASN A 199 -24.32 17.96 -36.36
CA ASN A 199 -24.28 17.12 -35.17
C ASN A 199 -23.04 17.52 -34.35
N GLU A 200 -23.13 18.58 -33.58
CA GLU A 200 -22.03 18.96 -32.71
C GLU A 200 -21.91 17.95 -31.56
N ALA A 201 -20.68 17.48 -31.32
CA ALA A 201 -20.38 16.69 -30.13
C ALA A 201 -20.46 17.59 -28.89
N TYR A 202 -20.91 17.05 -27.77
CA TYR A 202 -20.82 17.76 -26.50
C TYR A 202 -19.37 18.08 -26.19
N LYS A 203 -19.07 19.32 -25.90
CA LYS A 203 -17.75 19.79 -25.46
C LYS A 203 -17.90 20.31 -24.05
N PRO A 204 -17.25 19.69 -23.05
CA PRO A 204 -17.25 20.24 -21.68
C PRO A 204 -16.49 21.56 -21.66
N GLU A 205 -16.85 22.41 -20.71
CA GLU A 205 -16.14 23.65 -20.43
C GLU A 205 -14.70 23.36 -20.00
N ARG A 206 -13.77 24.19 -20.48
CA ARG A 206 -12.35 24.06 -20.16
C ARG A 206 -11.90 25.20 -19.27
N LEU A 207 -11.07 24.85 -18.28
CA LEU A 207 -10.42 25.76 -17.38
C LEU A 207 -9.24 26.49 -18.06
N SER A 208 -8.66 27.47 -17.37
CA SER A 208 -7.56 28.30 -17.90
C SER A 208 -6.33 27.49 -18.33
N ASN A 209 -6.09 26.34 -17.70
CA ASN A 209 -5.00 25.42 -18.04
C ASN A 209 -5.36 24.41 -19.16
N GLY A 210 -6.54 24.53 -19.76
CA GLY A 210 -7.04 23.66 -20.80
C GLY A 210 -7.66 22.32 -20.35
N ASP A 211 -7.61 21.99 -19.07
CA ASP A 211 -8.29 20.82 -18.51
C ASP A 211 -9.80 21.08 -18.34
N THR A 212 -10.61 20.04 -18.39
CA THR A 212 -11.95 20.09 -17.77
C THR A 212 -11.81 19.88 -16.26
N VAL A 213 -12.85 20.19 -15.48
CA VAL A 213 -12.86 19.95 -14.03
C VAL A 213 -12.59 18.48 -13.71
N VAL A 214 -13.16 17.54 -14.47
CA VAL A 214 -12.94 16.09 -14.31
C VAL A 214 -11.50 15.70 -14.63
N GLU A 215 -10.92 16.30 -15.68
CA GLU A 215 -9.50 16.08 -16.06
C GLU A 215 -8.56 16.64 -14.99
N LEU A 216 -8.81 17.86 -14.49
CA LEU A 216 -8.05 18.47 -13.41
C LEU A 216 -7.99 17.55 -12.19
N LEU A 217 -9.14 17.11 -11.67
CA LEU A 217 -9.24 16.22 -10.52
C LEU A 217 -8.62 14.83 -10.79
N THR A 218 -8.69 14.34 -12.02
CA THR A 218 -8.09 13.05 -12.39
C THR A 218 -6.56 13.13 -12.41
N ARG A 219 -6.00 14.15 -13.04
CA ARG A 219 -4.56 14.34 -13.22
C ARG A 219 -3.85 14.77 -11.92
N SER A 220 -4.61 15.27 -10.95
CA SER A 220 -4.09 15.70 -9.65
C SER A 220 -3.78 14.53 -8.69
N ARG A 221 -4.16 13.28 -9.00
CA ARG A 221 -3.93 12.12 -8.13
C ARG A 221 -2.48 12.02 -7.64
N TYR A 222 -1.53 11.94 -8.57
CA TYR A 222 -0.11 11.78 -8.24
C TYR A 222 0.57 13.11 -7.89
N LEU A 223 0.02 14.23 -8.36
CA LEU A 223 0.46 15.55 -7.99
C LEU A 223 0.38 15.77 -6.48
N LEU A 224 -0.75 15.43 -5.88
CA LEU A 224 -1.02 15.59 -4.45
C LEU A 224 -0.14 14.70 -3.55
N MET A 225 0.40 13.60 -4.07
CA MET A 225 1.30 12.72 -3.33
C MET A 225 2.72 13.31 -3.16
N ARG A 226 3.05 14.37 -3.92
CA ARG A 226 4.38 15.01 -3.90
C ARG A 226 4.34 16.33 -3.17
N PRO A 227 5.41 16.66 -2.41
CA PRO A 227 5.56 17.99 -1.83
C PRO A 227 5.62 19.06 -2.92
N GLY A 228 5.04 20.23 -2.66
CA GLY A 228 5.00 21.34 -3.62
C GLY A 228 6.35 21.81 -4.15
N LYS A 229 7.42 21.67 -3.35
CA LYS A 229 8.80 21.96 -3.77
C LYS A 229 9.33 21.05 -4.89
N GLU A 230 8.74 19.88 -5.07
CA GLU A 230 9.11 18.91 -6.08
C GLU A 230 8.28 19.04 -7.37
N TRP A 231 7.34 19.99 -7.43
CA TRP A 231 6.47 20.18 -8.58
C TRP A 231 7.19 20.93 -9.72
N THR A 232 6.95 20.47 -10.93
CA THR A 232 7.30 21.24 -12.14
C THR A 232 6.39 22.47 -12.28
N GLU A 233 6.75 23.45 -13.10
CA GLU A 233 5.94 24.66 -13.31
C GLU A 233 4.52 24.35 -13.78
N SER A 234 4.36 23.39 -14.70
CA SER A 234 3.03 22.93 -15.15
C SER A 234 2.23 22.27 -14.01
N GLN A 235 2.91 21.60 -13.08
CA GLN A 235 2.26 21.01 -11.90
C GLN A 235 1.87 22.08 -10.88
N LYS A 236 2.69 23.13 -10.68
CA LYS A 236 2.37 24.27 -9.83
C LYS A 236 1.14 25.00 -10.33
N THR A 237 1.08 25.28 -11.63
CA THR A 237 -0.10 25.92 -12.26
C THR A 237 -1.37 25.08 -12.05
N ARG A 238 -1.28 23.76 -12.22
CA ARG A 238 -2.41 22.86 -11.99
C ARG A 238 -2.81 22.82 -10.52
N ALA A 239 -1.85 22.78 -9.60
CA ALA A 239 -2.12 22.76 -8.17
C ALA A 239 -2.77 24.08 -7.70
N ALA A 240 -2.30 25.22 -8.19
CA ALA A 240 -2.89 26.51 -7.88
C ALA A 240 -4.37 26.57 -8.26
N LEU A 241 -4.69 26.16 -9.50
CA LEU A 241 -6.05 26.11 -9.98
C LEU A 241 -6.92 25.08 -9.21
N LEU A 242 -6.34 23.91 -8.87
CA LEU A 242 -7.03 22.91 -8.06
C LEU A 242 -7.39 23.45 -6.68
N PHE A 243 -6.46 24.11 -6.01
CA PHE A 243 -6.66 24.64 -4.66
C PHE A 243 -7.55 25.88 -4.61
N GLU A 244 -7.61 26.66 -5.70
CA GLU A 244 -8.55 27.74 -5.86
C GLU A 244 -9.99 27.23 -5.98
N LEU A 245 -10.19 26.19 -6.79
CA LEU A 245 -11.52 25.61 -7.03
C LEU A 245 -12.01 24.69 -5.91
N PHE A 246 -11.09 24.09 -5.17
CA PHE A 246 -11.39 23.05 -4.15
C PHE A 246 -10.59 23.32 -2.87
N PRO A 247 -11.04 24.26 -2.01
CA PRO A 247 -10.35 24.58 -0.74
C PRO A 247 -10.16 23.36 0.18
N ASP A 248 -11.14 22.44 0.23
CA ASP A 248 -11.07 21.22 1.04
C ASP A 248 -9.92 20.30 0.59
N ILE A 249 -9.62 20.25 -0.72
CA ILE A 249 -8.47 19.49 -1.22
C ILE A 249 -7.15 20.16 -0.82
N LYS A 250 -7.11 21.48 -0.78
CA LYS A 250 -5.95 22.24 -0.29
C LYS A 250 -5.69 21.95 1.17
N GLU A 251 -6.72 21.97 2.00
CA GLU A 251 -6.63 21.67 3.44
C GLU A 251 -6.18 20.22 3.67
N ALA A 252 -6.81 19.27 2.98
CA ALA A 252 -6.41 17.84 3.00
C ALA A 252 -4.94 17.65 2.59
N TYR A 253 -4.47 18.37 1.57
CA TYR A 253 -3.08 18.37 1.14
C TYR A 253 -2.15 18.91 2.24
N SER A 254 -2.52 20.03 2.86
CA SER A 254 -1.75 20.65 3.95
C SER A 254 -1.62 19.71 5.14
N LEU A 255 -2.71 19.07 5.57
CA LEU A 255 -2.73 18.11 6.67
C LEU A 255 -1.86 16.89 6.37
N ALA A 256 -2.03 16.26 5.20
CA ALA A 256 -1.26 15.06 4.84
C ALA A 256 0.25 15.34 4.78
N HIS A 257 0.66 16.46 4.22
CA HIS A 257 2.07 16.83 4.14
C HIS A 257 2.64 17.35 5.46
N SER A 258 1.83 17.99 6.32
CA SER A 258 2.27 18.41 7.65
C SER A 258 2.56 17.22 8.56
N LEU A 259 1.81 16.12 8.47
CA LEU A 259 2.12 14.87 9.16
C LEU A 259 3.49 14.32 8.74
N ARG A 260 3.76 14.30 7.43
CA ARG A 260 5.07 13.91 6.89
C ARG A 260 6.22 14.74 7.46
N VAL A 261 6.02 16.05 7.59
CA VAL A 261 7.04 16.94 8.15
C VAL A 261 7.30 16.60 9.62
N ARG A 262 6.27 16.34 10.41
CA ARG A 262 6.38 15.95 11.83
C ARG A 262 7.14 14.63 12.00
N TYR A 263 6.83 13.62 11.22
CA TYR A 263 7.56 12.34 11.24
C TYR A 263 9.02 12.48 10.78
N ASN A 264 9.34 13.42 9.91
CA ASN A 264 10.70 13.68 9.44
C ASN A 264 11.51 14.61 10.37
N ASN A 265 10.88 15.22 11.37
CA ASN A 265 11.59 16.03 12.36
C ASN A 265 12.55 15.12 13.16
N LYS A 266 13.83 15.49 13.18
CA LYS A 266 14.90 14.72 13.84
C LYS A 266 14.99 14.97 15.36
N THR A 267 13.90 15.39 15.99
CA THR A 267 13.93 15.50 17.46
C THR A 267 14.02 14.09 18.06
N ASP A 268 14.90 13.91 19.02
CA ASP A 268 15.04 12.68 19.82
C ASP A 268 14.21 12.78 21.11
N ASP A 269 13.62 13.93 21.39
CA ASP A 269 12.73 14.13 22.51
C ASP A 269 11.32 13.61 22.19
N ILE A 270 10.96 12.52 22.84
CA ILE A 270 9.68 11.86 22.65
C ILE A 270 8.50 12.72 23.14
N ILE A 271 8.71 13.62 24.11
CA ILE A 271 7.68 14.52 24.61
C ILE A 271 7.34 15.54 23.53
N ILE A 272 8.36 16.19 22.97
CA ILE A 272 8.20 17.15 21.86
C ILE A 272 7.56 16.47 20.64
N ALA A 273 7.99 15.25 20.31
CA ALA A 273 7.38 14.49 19.24
C ALA A 273 5.89 14.19 19.52
N GLY A 274 5.58 13.81 20.76
CA GLY A 274 4.22 13.53 21.20
C GLY A 274 3.31 14.75 21.11
N GLU A 275 3.77 15.89 21.59
CA GLU A 275 3.04 17.18 21.48
C GLU A 275 2.79 17.55 20.02
N SER A 276 3.80 17.39 19.17
CA SER A 276 3.68 17.65 17.74
C SER A 276 2.64 16.77 17.05
N ILE A 277 2.56 15.48 17.39
CA ILE A 277 1.54 14.57 16.84
C ILE A 277 0.14 14.89 17.38
N ARG A 278 -0.01 15.19 18.68
CA ARG A 278 -1.30 15.62 19.25
C ARG A 278 -1.81 16.89 18.61
N GLU A 279 -0.91 17.86 18.39
CA GLU A 279 -1.25 19.08 17.67
C GLU A 279 -1.76 18.78 16.26
N TRP A 280 -1.14 17.82 15.57
CA TRP A 280 -1.61 17.41 14.25
C TRP A 280 -3.02 16.79 14.34
N CYS A 281 -3.28 15.91 15.30
CA CYS A 281 -4.61 15.31 15.50
C CYS A 281 -5.67 16.40 15.77
N ARG A 282 -5.34 17.42 16.58
CA ARG A 282 -6.21 18.58 16.81
C ARG A 282 -6.51 19.34 15.51
N MET A 283 -5.48 19.65 14.71
CA MET A 283 -5.64 20.31 13.40
C MET A 283 -6.50 19.48 12.44
N ALA A 284 -6.33 18.17 12.43
CA ALA A 284 -7.12 17.23 11.62
C ALA A 284 -8.61 17.35 11.97
N ARG A 285 -8.97 17.32 13.25
CA ARG A 285 -10.36 17.49 13.71
C ARG A 285 -10.94 18.89 13.42
N GLU A 286 -10.15 19.92 13.64
CA GLU A 286 -10.59 21.31 13.38
C GLU A 286 -10.81 21.60 11.89
N SER A 287 -10.27 20.77 10.99
CA SER A 287 -10.45 20.93 9.54
C SER A 287 -11.87 20.62 9.07
N GLY A 288 -12.65 19.87 9.84
CA GLY A 288 -13.99 19.40 9.46
C GLY A 288 -14.03 18.37 8.33
N LEU A 289 -12.87 17.74 8.02
CA LEU A 289 -12.76 16.68 7.02
C LEU A 289 -12.90 15.31 7.71
N GLU A 290 -14.06 14.66 7.61
CA GLU A 290 -14.41 13.39 8.28
C GLU A 290 -13.35 12.29 8.09
N ASP A 291 -12.76 12.20 6.89
CA ASP A 291 -11.69 11.23 6.63
C ASP A 291 -10.44 11.48 7.49
N PHE A 292 -10.14 12.75 7.83
CA PHE A 292 -9.02 13.11 8.71
C PHE A 292 -9.33 12.94 10.19
N ASP A 293 -10.58 13.09 10.60
CA ASP A 293 -11.04 12.74 11.95
C ASP A 293 -10.73 11.26 12.23
N SER A 294 -11.09 10.38 11.28
CA SER A 294 -10.81 8.94 11.38
C SER A 294 -9.31 8.63 11.47
N VAL A 295 -8.46 9.39 10.76
CA VAL A 295 -7.00 9.24 10.86
C VAL A 295 -6.49 9.69 12.23
N ALA A 296 -7.01 10.81 12.75
CA ALA A 296 -6.64 11.30 14.08
C ALA A 296 -7.02 10.29 15.16
N ASP A 297 -8.22 9.71 15.10
CA ASP A 297 -8.68 8.67 16.02
C ASP A 297 -7.76 7.45 15.96
N THR A 298 -7.43 6.95 14.77
CA THR A 298 -6.51 5.82 14.59
C THR A 298 -5.13 6.07 15.20
N ILE A 299 -4.60 7.29 15.06
CA ILE A 299 -3.29 7.66 15.62
C ILE A 299 -3.38 7.77 17.13
N GLU A 300 -4.45 8.33 17.68
CA GLU A 300 -4.63 8.48 19.13
C GLU A 300 -4.88 7.16 19.83
N ASP A 301 -5.66 6.26 19.26
CA ASP A 301 -5.88 4.90 19.77
C ASP A 301 -4.59 4.09 19.89
N ARG A 302 -3.59 4.42 19.06
CA ARG A 302 -2.28 3.78 19.02
C ARG A 302 -1.15 4.72 19.42
N PHE A 303 -1.46 5.76 20.18
CA PHE A 303 -0.51 6.84 20.45
C PHE A 303 0.82 6.38 21.06
N PRO A 304 0.87 5.46 22.07
CA PRO A 304 2.13 4.96 22.59
C PRO A 304 2.99 4.28 21.49
N ASP A 305 2.36 3.41 20.66
CA ASP A 305 3.02 2.66 19.60
C ASP A 305 3.55 3.58 18.49
N VAL A 306 2.82 4.66 18.20
CA VAL A 306 3.25 5.74 17.29
C VAL A 306 4.46 6.48 17.85
N LEU A 307 4.51 6.74 19.16
CA LEU A 307 5.62 7.45 19.79
C LEU A 307 6.89 6.61 19.85
N HIS A 308 6.79 5.29 19.97
CA HIS A 308 7.95 4.41 19.96
C HIS A 308 8.79 4.56 18.67
N TYR A 309 8.16 4.91 17.54
CA TYR A 309 8.90 5.25 16.33
C TYR A 309 9.95 6.34 16.54
N PHE A 310 9.65 7.36 17.35
CA PHE A 310 10.56 8.49 17.53
C PHE A 310 11.80 8.17 18.38
N ARG A 311 11.80 7.07 19.13
CA ARG A 311 12.98 6.61 19.89
C ARG A 311 14.07 6.07 18.94
N ASN A 312 13.69 5.12 18.07
CA ASN A 312 14.66 4.34 17.30
C ASN A 312 14.52 4.55 15.79
N ARG A 313 13.53 5.34 15.34
CA ARG A 313 13.17 5.53 13.92
C ARG A 313 12.95 4.21 13.19
N ALA A 314 12.45 3.21 13.92
CA ALA A 314 12.19 1.89 13.40
C ALA A 314 11.13 1.94 12.28
N THR A 315 11.45 1.37 11.14
CA THR A 315 10.55 1.32 9.98
C THR A 315 10.37 -0.12 9.52
N ASN A 316 9.29 -0.37 8.79
CA ASN A 316 9.01 -1.65 8.14
C ASN A 316 9.69 -1.80 6.76
N ALA A 317 10.54 -0.83 6.36
CA ALA A 317 11.24 -0.85 5.08
C ALA A 317 12.00 -2.15 4.84
N PHE A 318 12.46 -2.80 5.92
CA PHE A 318 13.09 -4.11 5.88
C PHE A 318 12.11 -5.22 5.49
N ALA A 319 10.93 -5.28 6.13
CA ALA A 319 9.87 -6.23 5.78
C ALA A 319 9.39 -6.01 4.35
N GLU A 320 9.22 -4.75 3.93
CA GLU A 320 8.89 -4.40 2.55
C GLU A 320 9.95 -4.92 1.57
N SER A 321 11.24 -4.80 1.91
CA SER A 321 12.35 -5.32 1.10
C SER A 321 12.31 -6.85 1.00
N LEU A 322 12.09 -7.55 2.11
CA LEU A 322 11.94 -9.02 2.12
C LEU A 322 10.72 -9.44 1.29
N ASN A 323 9.58 -8.81 1.51
CA ASN A 323 8.36 -9.06 0.76
C ASN A 323 8.54 -8.81 -0.75
N ALA A 324 9.27 -7.75 -1.13
CA ALA A 324 9.62 -7.46 -2.51
C ALA A 324 10.53 -8.56 -3.11
N LYS A 325 11.52 -9.05 -2.36
CA LYS A 325 12.40 -10.14 -2.82
C LYS A 325 11.61 -11.44 -3.04
N ILE A 326 10.72 -11.81 -2.11
CA ILE A 326 9.86 -12.97 -2.24
C ILE A 326 8.90 -12.84 -3.43
N LYS A 327 8.28 -11.66 -3.61
CA LYS A 327 7.41 -11.36 -4.77
C LYS A 327 8.18 -11.39 -6.10
N ASN A 328 9.40 -10.87 -6.12
CA ASN A 328 10.26 -10.92 -7.31
C ASN A 328 10.66 -12.36 -7.66
N PHE A 329 10.99 -13.16 -6.65
CA PHE A 329 11.27 -14.59 -6.86
C PHE A 329 10.04 -15.31 -7.42
N ARG A 330 8.86 -15.06 -6.86
CA ARG A 330 7.59 -15.57 -7.42
C ARG A 330 7.37 -15.16 -8.88
N ALA A 331 7.66 -13.91 -9.21
CA ALA A 331 7.53 -13.42 -10.60
C ALA A 331 8.50 -14.14 -11.56
N GLN A 332 9.73 -14.40 -11.13
CA GLN A 332 10.73 -15.14 -11.93
C GLN A 332 10.28 -16.58 -12.23
N VAL A 333 9.63 -17.25 -11.28
CA VAL A 333 9.06 -18.60 -11.50
C VAL A 333 7.72 -18.56 -12.22
N ARG A 334 7.30 -17.39 -12.76
CA ARG A 334 6.06 -17.18 -13.51
C ARG A 334 4.79 -17.55 -12.74
N GLY A 335 4.79 -17.27 -11.46
CA GLY A 335 3.75 -17.68 -10.52
C GLY A 335 4.09 -19.00 -9.82
N VAL A 336 3.33 -19.29 -8.76
CA VAL A 336 3.55 -20.48 -7.94
C VAL A 336 2.57 -21.57 -8.38
N VAL A 337 3.07 -22.60 -9.05
CA VAL A 337 2.30 -23.80 -9.42
C VAL A 337 2.33 -24.79 -8.26
N ASP A 338 3.50 -24.98 -7.65
CA ASP A 338 3.72 -25.84 -6.48
C ASP A 338 4.12 -24.95 -5.29
N THR A 339 3.16 -24.67 -4.43
CA THR A 339 3.33 -23.78 -3.27
C THR A 339 4.34 -24.35 -2.29
N LYS A 340 4.33 -25.66 -2.02
CA LYS A 340 5.26 -26.29 -1.09
C LYS A 340 6.71 -26.17 -1.57
N PHE A 341 6.96 -26.46 -2.85
CA PHE A 341 8.29 -26.31 -3.42
C PHE A 341 8.76 -24.86 -3.45
N PHE A 342 7.88 -23.92 -3.72
CA PHE A 342 8.19 -22.50 -3.64
C PHE A 342 8.58 -22.11 -2.20
N LEU A 343 7.79 -22.50 -1.21
CA LEU A 343 8.05 -22.22 0.21
C LEU A 343 9.34 -22.91 0.71
N TYR A 344 9.61 -24.12 0.24
CA TYR A 344 10.91 -24.79 0.46
C TYR A 344 12.08 -23.92 -0.04
N ARG A 345 11.96 -23.37 -1.25
CA ARG A 345 13.00 -22.48 -1.80
C ARG A 345 13.12 -21.17 -1.01
N VAL A 346 11.98 -20.61 -0.55
CA VAL A 346 11.96 -19.43 0.32
C VAL A 346 12.65 -19.72 1.66
N SER A 347 12.44 -20.91 2.25
CA SER A 347 13.09 -21.31 3.48
C SER A 347 14.62 -21.44 3.34
N LEU A 348 15.11 -22.00 2.24
CA LEU A 348 16.56 -22.10 1.98
C LEU A 348 17.24 -20.74 1.79
N ILE A 349 16.53 -19.77 1.22
CA ILE A 349 17.10 -18.45 0.85
C ILE A 349 17.03 -17.47 2.03
N PHE A 350 15.98 -17.53 2.84
CA PHE A 350 15.66 -16.53 3.86
C PHE A 350 15.50 -17.10 5.27
N GLY A 351 15.27 -18.42 5.40
CA GLY A 351 15.17 -19.16 6.65
C GLY A 351 16.49 -19.44 7.34
#